data_6831bb999d937b2ee950626e5d90edfb
#
_entry.id   6831bb999d937b2ee950626e5d90edfb
#
_cell.length_a   1.000
_cell.length_b   1.000
_cell.length_c   1.000
_cell.angle_alpha   90.00
_cell.angle_beta   90.00
_cell.angle_gamma   90.00
#
_symmetry.space_group_name_H-M   'P 1'
#
loop_
_entity.id
_entity.type
_entity.pdbx_description
1 polymer ?
#
loop_
_entity_poly.entity_id
_entity_poly.type
_entity_poly.pdbx_seq_one_letter_code
_entity_poly.pdbx_strand_id
1 'polypeptide(L)'
;MLTGSQLKHQILSTLYFEKRLSSVELSNLLGKSIPHVTKVLMELVEAGFITEAGLAPSSGGRRAQVYSLKADAIYILAVAMDQLYTKIVLTDVLNNPVLPLETIELKLLNNNTAHEELVRIINSVIQRSGVNRKSIAGVGIGMPGFTNTWSGNWSCLFI
;
A
#
# COMPACT_ATOMS: atom_id res chain seq x y z
N MET A 1 8.03 19.52 -15.56
CA MET A 1 7.22 18.35 -15.96
C MET A 1 6.87 17.43 -14.77
N LEU A 2 6.52 17.98 -13.61
CA LEU A 2 6.19 17.23 -12.39
C LEU A 2 4.68 17.20 -12.06
N THR A 3 3.85 17.92 -12.82
CA THR A 3 2.44 18.12 -12.47
C THR A 3 1.54 16.89 -12.66
N GLY A 4 1.76 16.06 -13.67
CA GLY A 4 0.94 14.86 -13.91
C GLY A 4 1.21 13.74 -12.89
N SER A 5 2.45 13.54 -12.46
CA SER A 5 2.82 12.54 -11.45
C SER A 5 2.28 12.90 -10.08
N GLN A 6 2.31 14.18 -9.70
CA GLN A 6 1.79 14.66 -8.41
C GLN A 6 0.28 14.49 -8.29
N LEU A 7 -0.48 14.82 -9.35
CA LEU A 7 -1.94 14.65 -9.33
C LEU A 7 -2.35 13.17 -9.29
N LYS A 8 -1.64 12.29 -10.01
CA LYS A 8 -1.84 10.83 -9.91
C LYS A 8 -1.68 10.35 -8.47
N HIS A 9 -0.60 10.75 -7.81
CA HIS A 9 -0.35 10.41 -6.42
C HIS A 9 -1.46 10.93 -5.49
N GLN A 10 -1.88 12.18 -5.65
CA GLN A 10 -2.97 12.78 -4.86
C GLN A 10 -4.29 12.01 -5.05
N ILE A 11 -4.66 11.67 -6.29
CA ILE A 11 -5.88 10.90 -6.58
C ILE A 11 -5.81 9.52 -5.93
N LEU A 12 -4.71 8.77 -6.10
CA LEU A 12 -4.56 7.44 -5.51
C LEU A 12 -4.60 7.48 -3.97
N SER A 13 -3.92 8.45 -3.36
CA SER A 13 -3.94 8.66 -1.92
C SER A 13 -5.34 9.01 -1.42
N THR A 14 -6.05 9.91 -2.10
CA THR A 14 -7.42 10.28 -1.73
C THR A 14 -8.36 9.07 -1.85
N LEU A 15 -8.28 8.30 -2.94
CA LEU A 15 -9.08 7.08 -3.11
C LEU A 15 -8.74 5.99 -2.08
N TYR A 16 -7.51 5.94 -1.59
CA TYR A 16 -7.15 5.00 -0.52
C TYR A 16 -7.90 5.28 0.78
N PHE A 17 -8.04 6.56 1.18
CA PHE A 17 -8.72 6.94 2.41
C PHE A 17 -10.24 6.99 2.23
N GLU A 18 -10.73 7.60 1.18
CA GLU A 18 -12.16 7.83 0.94
C GLU A 18 -12.89 6.63 0.30
N LYS A 19 -12.14 5.64 -0.19
CA LYS A 19 -12.59 4.40 -0.81
C LYS A 19 -13.24 4.58 -2.19
N ARG A 20 -14.22 5.45 -2.33
CA ARG A 20 -14.97 5.67 -3.59
C ARG A 20 -15.29 7.15 -3.78
N LEU A 21 -14.91 7.71 -4.91
CA LEU A 21 -15.21 9.10 -5.26
C LEU A 21 -15.49 9.25 -6.75
N SER A 22 -16.34 10.20 -7.09
CA SER A 22 -16.56 10.66 -8.47
C SER A 22 -15.49 11.68 -8.89
N SER A 23 -15.41 11.95 -10.20
CA SER A 23 -14.52 13.00 -10.72
C SER A 23 -14.84 14.39 -10.16
N VAL A 24 -16.11 14.65 -9.86
CA VAL A 24 -16.55 15.93 -9.27
C VAL A 24 -16.07 16.06 -7.83
N GLU A 25 -16.27 15.02 -7.01
CA GLU A 25 -15.81 15.01 -5.62
C GLU A 25 -14.28 15.14 -5.54
N LEU A 26 -13.54 14.40 -6.36
CA LEU A 26 -12.08 14.51 -6.46
C LEU A 26 -11.63 15.91 -6.92
N SER A 27 -12.33 16.51 -7.87
CA SER A 27 -12.08 17.87 -8.34
C SER A 27 -12.20 18.88 -7.20
N ASN A 28 -13.26 18.77 -6.40
CA ASN A 28 -13.51 19.63 -5.25
C ASN A 28 -12.45 19.44 -4.15
N LEU A 29 -12.16 18.18 -3.77
CA LEU A 29 -11.18 17.87 -2.72
C LEU A 29 -9.76 18.30 -3.07
N LEU A 30 -9.38 18.14 -4.34
CA LEU A 30 -8.02 18.42 -4.80
C LEU A 30 -7.83 19.86 -5.33
N GLY A 31 -8.90 20.64 -5.46
CA GLY A 31 -8.86 21.99 -6.03
C GLY A 31 -8.38 21.99 -7.49
N LYS A 32 -8.78 20.99 -8.29
CA LYS A 32 -8.41 20.85 -9.70
C LYS A 32 -9.65 20.86 -10.58
N SER A 33 -9.50 21.25 -11.86
CA SER A 33 -10.64 21.25 -12.79
C SER A 33 -11.11 19.83 -13.11
N ILE A 34 -12.42 19.64 -13.25
CA ILE A 34 -13.03 18.34 -13.57
C ILE A 34 -12.42 17.71 -14.84
N PRO A 35 -12.21 18.43 -15.96
CA PRO A 35 -11.59 17.84 -17.15
C PRO A 35 -10.17 17.29 -16.87
N HIS A 36 -9.38 17.99 -16.06
CA HIS A 36 -8.02 17.54 -15.72
C HIS A 36 -8.04 16.29 -14.83
N VAL A 37 -8.92 16.27 -13.81
CA VAL A 37 -9.09 15.09 -12.94
C VAL A 37 -9.59 13.90 -13.76
N THR A 38 -10.60 14.10 -14.63
CA THR A 38 -11.15 13.04 -15.47
C THR A 38 -10.09 12.43 -16.40
N LYS A 39 -9.26 13.28 -17.02
CA LYS A 39 -8.16 12.80 -17.85
C LYS A 39 -7.21 11.88 -17.07
N VAL A 40 -6.80 12.30 -15.86
CA VAL A 40 -5.89 11.53 -15.02
C VAL A 40 -6.55 10.25 -14.51
N LEU A 41 -7.85 10.28 -14.20
CA LEU A 41 -8.61 9.06 -13.85
C LEU A 41 -8.59 8.05 -14.98
N MET A 42 -8.82 8.47 -16.24
CA MET A 42 -8.76 7.58 -17.39
C MET A 42 -7.37 6.94 -17.56
N GLU A 43 -6.30 7.74 -17.41
CA GLU A 43 -4.93 7.22 -17.42
C GLU A 43 -4.67 6.19 -16.32
N LEU A 44 -5.23 6.39 -15.11
CA LEU A 44 -5.09 5.46 -13.98
C LEU A 44 -5.93 4.19 -14.17
N VAL A 45 -7.11 4.27 -14.81
CA VAL A 45 -7.91 3.11 -15.21
C VAL A 45 -7.16 2.27 -16.24
N GLU A 46 -6.65 2.91 -17.30
CA GLU A 46 -5.88 2.24 -18.35
C GLU A 46 -4.61 1.57 -17.79
N ALA A 47 -3.94 2.25 -16.85
CA ALA A 47 -2.77 1.70 -16.16
C ALA A 47 -3.12 0.61 -15.12
N GLY A 48 -4.41 0.35 -14.85
CA GLY A 48 -4.87 -0.71 -13.96
C GLY A 48 -4.73 -0.41 -12.46
N PHE A 49 -4.56 0.85 -12.06
CA PHE A 49 -4.48 1.24 -10.64
C PHE A 49 -5.85 1.46 -9.99
N ILE A 50 -6.82 1.90 -10.77
CA ILE A 50 -8.18 2.15 -10.31
C ILE A 50 -9.18 1.47 -11.23
N THR A 51 -10.42 1.34 -10.75
CA THR A 51 -11.54 0.78 -11.50
C THR A 51 -12.78 1.65 -11.36
N GLU A 52 -13.67 1.56 -12.32
CA GLU A 52 -15.01 2.10 -12.21
C GLU A 52 -15.83 1.27 -11.23
N ALA A 53 -16.28 1.90 -10.14
CA ALA A 53 -16.96 1.25 -9.02
C ALA A 53 -18.48 1.47 -9.02
N GLY A 54 -19.06 1.74 -10.20
CA GLY A 54 -20.49 2.00 -10.39
C GLY A 54 -20.84 3.46 -10.37
N LEU A 55 -22.12 3.76 -10.12
CA LEU A 55 -22.67 5.11 -10.15
C LEU A 55 -22.95 5.61 -8.73
N ALA A 56 -22.74 6.91 -8.51
CA ALA A 56 -23.09 7.56 -7.25
C ALA A 56 -24.60 7.47 -6.96
N PRO A 57 -25.03 7.55 -5.68
CA PRO A 57 -26.44 7.71 -5.34
C PRO A 57 -27.08 8.87 -6.09
N SER A 58 -28.34 8.71 -6.50
CA SER A 58 -29.07 9.77 -7.24
C SER A 58 -29.46 10.89 -6.29
N SER A 59 -29.04 12.12 -6.64
CA SER A 59 -29.48 13.34 -5.96
C SER A 59 -30.35 14.24 -6.87
N GLY A 60 -30.91 13.65 -7.95
CA GLY A 60 -31.62 14.38 -9.00
C GLY A 60 -30.68 14.75 -10.13
N GLY A 61 -30.80 14.09 -11.28
CA GLY A 61 -29.96 14.28 -12.47
C GLY A 61 -29.16 13.02 -12.88
N ARG A 62 -28.26 13.17 -13.86
CA ARG A 62 -27.41 12.06 -14.32
C ARG A 62 -26.45 11.65 -13.22
N ARG A 63 -26.50 10.38 -12.84
CA ARG A 63 -25.58 9.81 -11.85
C ARG A 63 -24.13 9.90 -12.30
N ALA A 64 -23.27 10.39 -11.43
CA ALA A 64 -21.83 10.45 -11.70
C ALA A 64 -21.19 9.07 -11.57
N GLN A 65 -20.22 8.77 -12.45
CA GLN A 65 -19.35 7.60 -12.34
C GLN A 65 -18.45 7.76 -11.13
N VAL A 66 -18.35 6.72 -10.29
CA VAL A 66 -17.42 6.65 -9.15
C VAL A 66 -16.27 5.72 -9.45
N TYR A 67 -15.12 6.03 -8.85
CA TYR A 67 -13.87 5.31 -9.00
C TYR A 67 -13.38 4.80 -7.65
N SER A 68 -12.67 3.69 -7.64
CA SER A 68 -12.00 3.11 -6.47
C SER A 68 -10.65 2.54 -6.87
N LEU A 69 -9.78 2.31 -5.89
CA LEU A 69 -8.56 1.56 -6.13
C LEU A 69 -8.91 0.13 -6.58
N LYS A 70 -8.13 -0.41 -7.49
CA LYS A 70 -8.20 -1.81 -7.87
C LYS A 70 -7.37 -2.63 -6.88
N ALA A 71 -7.99 -3.59 -6.20
CA ALA A 71 -7.38 -4.32 -5.09
C ALA A 71 -6.02 -4.95 -5.45
N ASP A 72 -5.96 -5.59 -6.61
CA ASP A 72 -4.78 -6.32 -7.12
C ASP A 72 -3.79 -5.45 -7.93
N ALA A 73 -3.94 -4.11 -7.87
CA ALA A 73 -3.05 -3.20 -8.60
C ALA A 73 -1.62 -3.23 -8.05
N ILE A 74 -1.49 -3.22 -6.72
CA ILE A 74 -0.21 -3.29 -6.02
C ILE A 74 -0.36 -4.08 -4.72
N TYR A 75 0.76 -4.63 -4.26
CA TYR A 75 0.84 -5.39 -3.01
C TYR A 75 1.93 -4.80 -2.11
N ILE A 76 1.76 -4.99 -0.81
CA ILE A 76 2.69 -4.55 0.22
C ILE A 76 2.95 -5.73 1.15
N LEU A 77 4.22 -6.01 1.41
CA LEU A 77 4.61 -7.02 2.39
C LEU A 77 4.93 -6.31 3.70
N ALA A 78 4.20 -6.65 4.76
CA ALA A 78 4.41 -6.09 6.08
C ALA A 78 5.05 -7.14 7.00
N VAL A 79 6.09 -6.73 7.71
CA VAL A 79 6.83 -7.52 8.68
C VAL A 79 6.84 -6.79 10.01
N ALA A 80 6.40 -7.44 11.07
CA ALA A 80 6.50 -6.94 12.43
C ALA A 80 7.34 -7.92 13.25
N MET A 81 8.44 -7.44 13.78
CA MET A 81 9.39 -8.25 14.52
C MET A 81 9.39 -7.85 16.00
N ASP A 82 9.49 -8.82 16.88
CA ASP A 82 9.90 -8.64 18.26
C ASP A 82 11.19 -9.40 18.53
N GLN A 83 11.56 -9.61 19.79
CA GLN A 83 12.82 -10.30 20.14
C GLN A 83 12.84 -11.77 19.76
N LEU A 84 11.68 -12.43 19.69
CA LEU A 84 11.53 -13.88 19.55
C LEU A 84 10.76 -14.26 18.29
N TYR A 85 9.80 -13.43 17.89
CA TYR A 85 8.86 -13.76 16.82
C TYR A 85 8.83 -12.69 15.73
N THR A 86 8.60 -13.15 14.52
CA THR A 86 8.34 -12.32 13.35
C THR A 86 6.95 -12.64 12.83
N LYS A 87 6.13 -11.61 12.70
CA LYS A 87 4.83 -11.68 12.02
C LYS A 87 4.99 -11.12 10.61
N ILE A 88 4.45 -11.82 9.63
CA ILE A 88 4.57 -11.44 8.23
C ILE A 88 3.24 -11.63 7.51
N VAL A 89 2.87 -10.66 6.68
CA VAL A 89 1.68 -10.72 5.84
C VAL A 89 1.93 -9.97 4.53
N LEU A 90 1.43 -10.53 3.43
CA LEU A 90 1.32 -9.86 2.14
C LEU A 90 -0.12 -9.41 1.96
N THR A 91 -0.34 -8.12 1.74
CA THR A 91 -1.66 -7.53 1.52
C THR A 91 -1.77 -6.89 0.15
N ASP A 92 -2.99 -6.81 -0.37
CA ASP A 92 -3.32 -5.92 -1.48
C ASP A 92 -3.37 -4.45 -1.03
N VAL A 93 -3.61 -3.52 -1.96
CA VAL A 93 -3.71 -2.09 -1.67
C VAL A 93 -4.89 -1.72 -0.78
N LEU A 94 -5.89 -2.58 -0.64
CA LEU A 94 -7.06 -2.38 0.22
C LEU A 94 -6.87 -3.01 1.61
N ASN A 95 -5.67 -3.50 1.92
CA ASN A 95 -5.29 -4.21 3.14
C ASN A 95 -5.94 -5.59 3.32
N ASN A 96 -6.42 -6.22 2.24
CA ASN A 96 -6.85 -7.61 2.31
C ASN A 96 -5.63 -8.52 2.27
N PRO A 97 -5.48 -9.49 3.19
CA PRO A 97 -4.36 -10.42 3.16
C PRO A 97 -4.49 -11.37 1.96
N VAL A 98 -3.39 -11.56 1.23
CA VAL A 98 -3.27 -12.52 0.12
C VAL A 98 -3.08 -13.94 0.66
N LEU A 99 -2.31 -14.06 1.74
CA LEU A 99 -2.10 -15.26 2.53
C LEU A 99 -2.45 -14.96 3.99
N PRO A 100 -2.82 -15.95 4.81
CA PRO A 100 -2.98 -15.75 6.24
C PRO A 100 -1.73 -15.13 6.87
N LEU A 101 -1.93 -14.32 7.91
CA LEU A 101 -0.83 -13.80 8.73
C LEU A 101 -0.03 -14.98 9.30
N GLU A 102 1.26 -14.99 9.08
CA GLU A 102 2.17 -15.99 9.63
C GLU A 102 2.93 -15.43 10.83
N THR A 103 3.10 -16.26 11.84
CA THR A 103 3.96 -15.97 13.00
C THR A 103 5.06 -17.02 13.02
N ILE A 104 6.32 -16.58 12.97
CA ILE A 104 7.49 -17.41 12.81
C ILE A 104 8.45 -17.12 13.97
N GLU A 105 8.99 -18.13 14.61
CA GLU A 105 10.04 -17.94 15.61
C GLU A 105 11.33 -17.53 14.88
N LEU A 106 11.77 -16.30 15.14
CA LEU A 106 13.03 -15.75 14.64
C LEU A 106 13.66 -14.91 15.75
N LYS A 107 14.57 -15.51 16.49
CA LYS A 107 15.29 -14.82 17.56
C LYS A 107 16.25 -13.79 16.97
N LEU A 108 16.17 -12.55 17.46
CA LEU A 108 17.09 -11.49 17.04
C LEU A 108 18.34 -11.42 17.90
N LEU A 109 18.21 -11.70 19.20
CA LEU A 109 19.32 -11.61 20.14
C LEU A 109 20.32 -12.77 19.89
N ASN A 110 21.61 -12.41 19.74
CA ASN A 110 22.72 -13.36 19.49
C ASN A 110 22.52 -14.23 18.24
N ASN A 111 21.74 -13.79 17.27
CA ASN A 111 21.53 -14.48 16.00
C ASN A 111 22.15 -13.70 14.85
N ASN A 112 23.37 -14.03 14.47
CA ASN A 112 24.09 -13.38 13.38
C ASN A 112 23.49 -13.69 11.99
N THR A 113 22.63 -14.69 11.88
CA THR A 113 21.96 -15.11 10.63
C THR A 113 20.52 -14.62 10.52
N ALA A 114 20.02 -13.90 11.54
CA ALA A 114 18.63 -13.44 11.59
C ALA A 114 18.19 -12.68 10.31
N HIS A 115 19.07 -11.86 9.79
CA HIS A 115 18.80 -11.09 8.57
C HIS A 115 18.67 -12.00 7.34
N GLU A 116 19.52 -13.02 7.20
CA GLU A 116 19.45 -13.99 6.09
C GLU A 116 18.21 -14.87 6.20
N GLU A 117 17.84 -15.25 7.42
CA GLU A 117 16.62 -16.01 7.70
C GLU A 117 15.38 -15.17 7.35
N LEU A 118 15.34 -13.89 7.73
CA LEU A 118 14.26 -12.97 7.37
C LEU A 118 14.12 -12.85 5.85
N VAL A 119 15.21 -12.69 5.12
CA VAL A 119 15.20 -12.62 3.65
C VAL A 119 14.65 -13.90 3.04
N ARG A 120 15.01 -15.08 3.57
CA ARG A 120 14.47 -16.38 3.12
C ARG A 120 12.96 -16.46 3.39
N ILE A 121 12.50 -16.04 4.56
CA ILE A 121 11.07 -16.00 4.92
C ILE A 121 10.30 -15.10 3.96
N ILE A 122 10.77 -13.87 3.75
CA ILE A 122 10.16 -12.92 2.81
C ILE A 122 10.03 -13.52 1.41
N ASN A 123 11.11 -14.10 0.88
CA ASN A 123 11.10 -14.72 -0.46
C ASN A 123 10.14 -15.91 -0.53
N SER A 124 10.05 -16.73 0.53
CA SER A 124 9.13 -17.86 0.62
C SER A 124 7.67 -17.39 0.59
N VAL A 125 7.32 -16.35 1.35
CA VAL A 125 5.95 -15.78 1.38
C VAL A 125 5.59 -15.23 0.00
N ILE A 126 6.49 -14.48 -0.64
CA ILE A 126 6.27 -13.95 -1.99
C ILE A 126 6.05 -15.10 -2.99
N GLN A 127 6.87 -16.13 -2.94
CA GLN A 127 6.74 -17.28 -3.86
C GLN A 127 5.42 -18.03 -3.67
N ARG A 128 5.04 -18.31 -2.43
CA ARG A 128 3.80 -19.05 -2.10
C ARG A 128 2.54 -18.24 -2.43
N SER A 129 2.62 -16.91 -2.39
CA SER A 129 1.47 -16.04 -2.71
C SER A 129 1.04 -16.09 -4.18
N GLY A 130 1.92 -16.52 -5.09
CA GLY A 130 1.68 -16.47 -6.52
C GLY A 130 1.64 -15.06 -7.13
N VAL A 131 1.84 -14.03 -6.31
CA VAL A 131 1.84 -12.63 -6.76
C VAL A 131 3.08 -12.33 -7.60
N ASN A 132 2.90 -11.60 -8.69
CA ASN A 132 4.04 -11.14 -9.48
C ASN A 132 4.90 -10.18 -8.63
N ARG A 133 6.19 -10.50 -8.51
CA ARG A 133 7.14 -9.70 -7.70
C ARG A 133 7.18 -8.23 -8.13
N LYS A 134 6.94 -7.93 -9.41
CA LYS A 134 6.89 -6.55 -9.94
C LYS A 134 5.68 -5.76 -9.43
N SER A 135 4.63 -6.44 -8.98
CA SER A 135 3.44 -5.82 -8.40
C SER A 135 3.59 -5.53 -6.90
N ILE A 136 4.70 -5.95 -6.28
CA ILE A 136 4.98 -5.66 -4.87
C ILE A 136 5.67 -4.29 -4.80
N ALA A 137 4.97 -3.30 -4.25
CA ALA A 137 5.45 -1.92 -4.15
C ALA A 137 6.60 -1.78 -3.15
N GLY A 138 6.62 -2.63 -2.12
CA GLY A 138 7.67 -2.59 -1.11
C GLY A 138 7.46 -3.54 0.05
N VAL A 139 8.45 -3.55 0.94
CA VAL A 139 8.44 -4.28 2.21
C VAL A 139 8.55 -3.26 3.34
N GLY A 140 7.56 -3.25 4.23
CA GLY A 140 7.60 -2.47 5.46
C GLY A 140 8.04 -3.35 6.61
N ILE A 141 9.07 -2.95 7.36
CA ILE A 141 9.57 -3.70 8.53
C ILE A 141 9.44 -2.82 9.76
N GLY A 142 8.63 -3.27 10.71
CA GLY A 142 8.54 -2.71 12.05
C GLY A 142 9.29 -3.59 13.04
N MET A 143 10.16 -2.98 13.86
CA MET A 143 10.88 -3.70 14.91
C MET A 143 11.06 -2.80 16.13
N PRO A 144 11.12 -3.36 17.35
CA PRO A 144 11.31 -2.59 18.57
C PRO A 144 12.69 -1.95 18.59
N GLY A 145 12.75 -0.68 19.00
CA GLY A 145 14.02 0.03 19.12
C GLY A 145 13.84 1.46 19.56
N PHE A 146 14.95 2.11 19.92
CA PHE A 146 15.00 3.53 20.20
C PHE A 146 15.73 4.25 19.07
N THR A 147 15.17 5.35 18.62
CA THR A 147 15.85 6.25 17.69
C THR A 147 16.52 7.35 18.48
N ASN A 148 17.81 7.50 18.33
CA ASN A 148 18.48 8.71 18.80
C ASN A 148 18.16 9.86 17.84
N THR A 149 17.29 10.76 18.26
CA THR A 149 16.79 11.87 17.44
C THR A 149 17.90 12.88 17.06
N TRP A 150 19.01 12.92 17.79
CA TRP A 150 20.13 13.81 17.53
C TRP A 150 21.09 13.26 16.47
N SER A 151 21.34 11.97 16.49
CA SER A 151 22.29 11.34 15.56
C SER A 151 21.61 10.65 14.37
N GLY A 152 20.29 10.49 14.41
CA GLY A 152 19.56 9.68 13.44
C GLY A 152 19.85 8.19 13.52
N ASN A 153 20.67 7.77 14.49
CA ASN A 153 21.03 6.36 14.66
C ASN A 153 19.90 5.63 15.39
N TRP A 154 19.61 4.45 14.89
CA TRP A 154 18.65 3.55 15.48
C TRP A 154 19.39 2.47 16.29
N SER A 155 18.94 2.21 17.50
CA SER A 155 19.44 1.11 18.32
C SER A 155 18.32 0.17 18.72
N CYS A 156 18.48 -1.11 18.45
CA CYS A 156 17.58 -2.13 18.96
C CYS A 156 17.69 -2.24 20.47
N LEU A 157 16.57 -2.23 21.15
CA LEU A 157 16.55 -2.56 22.58
C LEU A 157 16.55 -4.07 22.71
N PHE A 158 17.75 -4.62 22.80
CA PHE A 158 17.93 -5.98 23.33
C PHE A 158 18.37 -5.85 24.78
N ILE A 159 17.45 -6.00 25.71
CA ILE A 159 17.73 -6.20 27.12
C ILE A 159 17.68 -7.69 27.39
#